data_75c35f338f14f690013e94819ce7674e
#
_entry.id   75c35f338f14f690013e94819ce7674e
#
_cell.length_a   1.000
_cell.length_b   1.000
_cell.length_c   1.000
_cell.angle_alpha   90.00
_cell.angle_beta   90.00
_cell.angle_gamma   90.00
#
_symmetry.space_group_name_H-M   'P 1'
#
loop_
_entity.id
_entity.type
_entity.pdbx_description
1 polymer ?
#
loop_
_entity_poly.entity_id
_entity_poly.type
_entity_poly.pdbx_seq_one_letter_code
_entity_poly.pdbx_strand_id
1 'polypeptide(L)'
;MMQIPDPIHGYIELDGMFADIVNTPEFQRLRSVEQGSFRPVYPGARHDRFAHSLGTYHLATQFVEHFFENLKKDTGVALSTGERQALSLTFRYAALLHDIGHAPFSHTTEGFFAEKGDEKLPDIWKALCAAAGKENPEEGALFSARVEKCGAPHEIVSALLLIRNKDTFLDHTDGAMVDPVLAARMVIGMTYQSGDLSGVSDEQLGVRNCLIQLLNCSILDVDRLDYMGRDARMSGFVNAPLDLGCLARSVTAVREGGMLVNAYREDALRVFDLMFQAKLSHDAWVLAAPAGAYDAALLEHCIRQLGKAYMDTVFTPEALSSEGVQFEGKHYRLLSDVDVSADLKARSEEAPFHELYSRELNVRRIAAWRSYYEYHHIFNWPEKGLTPEKVYDFFKPLIKYLNVQKLFVFDEAAYNKVAASGDAHAIRAAVLLRKFLLHPTRKREDPDYNVVLLDRTSNFTMKLNPEEIRIVFADYTRKKKQLPLREGKYTYSTYGEMTDVISTYKKDKNEPIKEGEKPYFRTKPYFYIMRHNGLGRVQLERLRNMLAEELNQ
;
A
#
# COMPACT_ATOMS: atom_id res chain seq x y z
N MET A 1 -31.17 10.40 -0.40
CA MET A 1 -30.39 9.17 -0.64
C MET A 1 -29.86 9.23 -2.06
N MET A 2 -28.54 9.13 -2.23
CA MET A 2 -27.85 9.07 -3.52
C MET A 2 -27.43 7.62 -3.76
N GLN A 3 -27.61 7.11 -4.98
CA GLN A 3 -27.17 5.77 -5.38
C GLN A 3 -26.17 5.89 -6.52
N ILE A 4 -25.00 5.26 -6.35
CA ILE A 4 -23.94 5.26 -7.35
C ILE A 4 -23.73 3.82 -7.83
N PRO A 5 -23.87 3.53 -9.13
CA PRO A 5 -23.57 2.21 -9.67
C PRO A 5 -22.07 1.93 -9.62
N ASP A 6 -21.69 0.76 -9.11
CA ASP A 6 -20.30 0.31 -8.98
C ASP A 6 -20.14 -1.11 -9.54
N PRO A 7 -19.11 -1.40 -10.35
CA PRO A 7 -18.93 -2.69 -10.99
C PRO A 7 -18.57 -3.83 -10.03
N ILE A 8 -18.19 -3.50 -8.78
CA ILE A 8 -17.80 -4.48 -7.74
C ILE A 8 -18.96 -4.73 -6.79
N HIS A 9 -19.58 -3.64 -6.29
CA HIS A 9 -20.59 -3.68 -5.21
C HIS A 9 -22.02 -3.54 -5.69
N GLY A 10 -22.25 -3.36 -7.01
CA GLY A 10 -23.58 -3.11 -7.58
C GLY A 10 -24.00 -1.66 -7.39
N TYR A 11 -24.78 -1.36 -6.36
CA TYR A 11 -25.17 0.02 -6.04
C TYR A 11 -24.65 0.39 -4.65
N ILE A 12 -23.95 1.51 -4.58
CA ILE A 12 -23.46 2.11 -3.33
C ILE A 12 -24.45 3.20 -2.93
N GLU A 13 -25.02 3.06 -1.76
CA GLU A 13 -25.99 4.00 -1.21
C GLU A 13 -25.28 4.98 -0.27
N LEU A 14 -25.57 6.27 -0.49
CA LEU A 14 -25.07 7.38 0.31
C LEU A 14 -26.26 8.18 0.83
N ASP A 15 -26.30 8.42 2.12
CA ASP A 15 -27.32 9.19 2.80
C ASP A 15 -26.73 10.39 3.54
N GLY A 16 -27.57 11.40 3.82
CA GLY A 16 -27.21 12.56 4.62
C GLY A 16 -25.85 13.17 4.24
N MET A 17 -25.00 13.40 5.25
CA MET A 17 -23.69 14.02 5.09
C MET A 17 -22.75 13.29 4.13
N PHE A 18 -22.88 11.96 3.95
CA PHE A 18 -22.00 11.23 3.05
C PHE A 18 -22.21 11.59 1.58
N ALA A 19 -23.48 11.87 1.20
CA ALA A 19 -23.79 12.39 -0.12
C ALA A 19 -23.20 13.80 -0.31
N ASP A 20 -23.25 14.63 0.72
CA ASP A 20 -22.70 15.99 0.69
C ASP A 20 -21.17 15.97 0.59
N ILE A 21 -20.48 15.13 1.39
CA ILE A 21 -19.03 14.93 1.33
C ILE A 21 -18.60 14.51 -0.08
N VAL A 22 -19.28 13.55 -0.69
CA VAL A 22 -18.95 13.07 -2.03
C VAL A 22 -19.04 14.19 -3.07
N ASN A 23 -19.93 15.16 -2.88
CA ASN A 23 -20.08 16.30 -3.79
C ASN A 23 -19.07 17.43 -3.56
N THR A 24 -18.22 17.37 -2.53
CA THR A 24 -17.19 18.40 -2.30
C THR A 24 -16.08 18.35 -3.36
N PRO A 25 -15.46 19.50 -3.71
CA PRO A 25 -14.37 19.54 -4.68
C PRO A 25 -13.19 18.62 -4.29
N GLU A 26 -12.86 18.55 -3.00
CA GLU A 26 -11.78 17.74 -2.46
C GLU A 26 -12.03 16.24 -2.72
N PHE A 27 -13.25 15.76 -2.52
CA PHE A 27 -13.59 14.37 -2.81
C PHE A 27 -13.69 14.11 -4.32
N GLN A 28 -14.28 15.05 -5.08
CA GLN A 28 -14.38 14.93 -6.55
C GLN A 28 -13.01 14.90 -7.24
N ARG A 29 -11.98 15.53 -6.65
CA ARG A 29 -10.58 15.44 -7.11
C ARG A 29 -10.12 13.99 -7.32
N LEU A 30 -10.57 13.07 -6.45
CA LEU A 30 -10.17 11.66 -6.50
C LEU A 30 -10.53 10.95 -7.80
N ARG A 31 -11.49 11.47 -8.59
CA ARG A 31 -11.80 10.98 -9.95
C ARG A 31 -10.64 11.15 -10.93
N SER A 32 -9.72 12.03 -10.62
CA SER A 32 -8.55 12.32 -11.43
C SER A 32 -7.25 11.81 -10.79
N VAL A 33 -7.34 10.91 -9.80
CA VAL A 33 -6.20 10.22 -9.17
C VAL A 33 -6.34 8.73 -9.41
N GLU A 34 -5.45 8.14 -10.21
CA GLU A 34 -5.47 6.72 -10.52
C GLU A 34 -5.16 5.86 -9.29
N GLN A 35 -5.83 4.71 -9.17
CA GLN A 35 -5.60 3.77 -8.07
C GLN A 35 -4.16 3.24 -8.03
N GLY A 36 -3.58 2.97 -9.22
CA GLY A 36 -2.24 2.44 -9.31
C GLY A 36 -1.70 2.42 -10.74
N SER A 37 -0.41 2.11 -10.89
CA SER A 37 0.31 2.11 -12.17
C SER A 37 0.01 0.85 -13.02
N PHE A 38 -1.26 0.53 -13.26
CA PHE A 38 -1.66 -0.69 -13.98
C PHE A 38 -1.72 -0.53 -15.50
N ARG A 39 -2.02 0.68 -15.98
CA ARG A 39 -2.30 1.00 -17.40
C ARG A 39 -1.26 0.50 -18.40
N PRO A 40 0.05 0.51 -18.11
CA PRO A 40 1.03 0.06 -19.08
C PRO A 40 0.86 -1.39 -19.53
N VAL A 41 0.29 -2.22 -18.63
CA VAL A 41 0.04 -3.65 -18.88
C VAL A 41 -1.44 -3.93 -19.08
N TYR A 42 -2.29 -3.26 -18.30
CA TYR A 42 -3.74 -3.44 -18.26
C TYR A 42 -4.45 -2.14 -18.67
N PRO A 43 -4.59 -1.84 -19.97
CA PRO A 43 -5.15 -0.55 -20.44
C PRO A 43 -6.58 -0.28 -19.98
N GLY A 44 -7.33 -1.32 -19.62
CA GLY A 44 -8.68 -1.23 -19.05
C GLY A 44 -8.73 -0.88 -17.56
N ALA A 45 -7.62 -1.04 -16.84
CA ALA A 45 -7.53 -0.71 -15.41
C ALA A 45 -7.37 0.81 -15.21
N ARG A 46 -8.50 1.51 -15.33
CA ARG A 46 -8.61 2.98 -15.25
C ARG A 46 -9.42 3.44 -14.05
N HIS A 47 -9.58 2.58 -13.08
CA HIS A 47 -10.27 2.94 -11.84
C HIS A 47 -9.43 3.91 -11.03
N ASP A 48 -10.14 4.76 -10.33
CA ASP A 48 -9.62 5.90 -9.61
C ASP A 48 -9.87 5.75 -8.10
N ARG A 49 -9.26 6.64 -7.33
CA ARG A 49 -9.42 6.70 -5.87
C ARG A 49 -10.84 7.05 -5.45
N PHE A 50 -11.61 7.74 -6.30
CA PHE A 50 -13.02 8.03 -6.05
C PHE A 50 -13.86 6.76 -5.94
N ALA A 51 -13.76 5.88 -6.95
CA ALA A 51 -14.50 4.62 -6.96
C ALA A 51 -14.06 3.69 -5.82
N HIS A 52 -12.77 3.66 -5.52
CA HIS A 52 -12.21 2.89 -4.40
C HIS A 52 -12.72 3.39 -3.05
N SER A 53 -12.66 4.71 -2.78
CA SER A 53 -13.15 5.28 -1.52
C SER A 53 -14.65 5.01 -1.30
N LEU A 54 -15.46 5.04 -2.35
CA LEU A 54 -16.87 4.64 -2.29
C LEU A 54 -17.03 3.15 -1.94
N GLY A 55 -16.22 2.28 -2.53
CA GLY A 55 -16.26 0.84 -2.23
C GLY A 55 -15.83 0.54 -0.80
N THR A 56 -14.78 1.18 -0.32
CA THR A 56 -14.32 1.08 1.08
C THR A 56 -15.42 1.54 2.05
N TYR A 57 -16.09 2.66 1.76
CA TYR A 57 -17.24 3.14 2.52
C TYR A 57 -18.39 2.12 2.54
N HIS A 58 -18.71 1.52 1.40
CA HIS A 58 -19.76 0.51 1.29
C HIS A 58 -19.46 -0.70 2.18
N LEU A 59 -18.25 -1.22 2.10
CA LEU A 59 -17.80 -2.32 2.97
C LEU A 59 -17.80 -1.92 4.44
N ALA A 60 -17.32 -0.73 4.78
CA ALA A 60 -17.32 -0.22 6.15
C ALA A 60 -18.74 -0.19 6.73
N THR A 61 -19.72 0.22 5.93
CA THR A 61 -21.14 0.24 6.35
C THR A 61 -21.64 -1.17 6.68
N GLN A 62 -21.33 -2.16 5.86
CA GLN A 62 -21.73 -3.54 6.12
C GLN A 62 -20.99 -4.15 7.33
N PHE A 63 -19.68 -3.93 7.41
CA PHE A 63 -18.86 -4.51 8.48
C PHE A 63 -19.22 -3.97 9.84
N VAL A 64 -19.42 -2.66 10.00
CA VAL A 64 -19.68 -2.04 11.30
C VAL A 64 -21.03 -2.49 11.90
N GLU A 65 -22.04 -2.67 11.07
CA GLU A 65 -23.35 -3.14 11.52
C GLU A 65 -23.27 -4.57 12.08
N HIS A 66 -22.67 -5.48 11.30
CA HIS A 66 -22.48 -6.86 11.73
C HIS A 66 -21.52 -6.98 12.90
N PHE A 67 -20.46 -6.16 12.95
CA PHE A 67 -19.52 -6.12 14.05
C PHE A 67 -20.24 -5.84 15.39
N PHE A 68 -21.05 -4.80 15.47
CA PHE A 68 -21.75 -4.47 16.71
C PHE A 68 -22.78 -5.54 17.13
N GLU A 69 -23.46 -6.15 16.17
CA GLU A 69 -24.37 -7.26 16.47
C GLU A 69 -23.64 -8.48 17.03
N ASN A 70 -22.52 -8.84 16.40
CA ASN A 70 -21.71 -9.98 16.80
C ASN A 70 -20.96 -9.71 18.10
N LEU A 71 -20.41 -8.51 18.29
CA LEU A 71 -19.78 -8.08 19.53
C LEU A 71 -20.67 -8.33 20.73
N LYS A 72 -21.93 -7.89 20.67
CA LYS A 72 -22.91 -8.10 21.75
C LYS A 72 -23.18 -9.59 21.98
N LYS A 73 -23.32 -10.38 20.90
CA LYS A 73 -23.61 -11.82 21.01
C LYS A 73 -22.45 -12.61 21.59
N ASP A 74 -21.24 -12.30 21.15
CA ASP A 74 -20.06 -13.13 21.39
C ASP A 74 -19.28 -12.72 22.64
N THR A 75 -19.28 -11.44 23.01
CA THR A 75 -18.54 -10.92 24.17
C THR A 75 -19.41 -10.39 25.30
N GLY A 76 -20.70 -10.20 25.05
CA GLY A 76 -21.63 -9.57 26.00
C GLY A 76 -21.50 -8.04 26.07
N VAL A 77 -20.58 -7.44 25.34
CA VAL A 77 -20.37 -5.98 25.30
C VAL A 77 -21.55 -5.32 24.58
N ALA A 78 -22.24 -4.45 25.25
CA ALA A 78 -23.39 -3.73 24.73
C ALA A 78 -23.13 -2.23 24.77
N LEU A 79 -23.12 -1.61 23.61
CA LEU A 79 -23.05 -0.15 23.46
C LEU A 79 -24.46 0.44 23.56
N SER A 80 -24.57 1.64 24.10
CA SER A 80 -25.80 2.43 23.98
C SER A 80 -26.11 2.76 22.53
N THR A 81 -27.36 3.06 22.21
CA THR A 81 -27.77 3.44 20.85
C THR A 81 -26.97 4.65 20.34
N GLY A 82 -26.75 5.66 21.18
CA GLY A 82 -25.99 6.86 20.82
C GLY A 82 -24.50 6.55 20.54
N GLU A 83 -23.85 5.75 21.41
CA GLU A 83 -22.44 5.33 21.17
C GLU A 83 -22.30 4.51 19.88
N ARG A 84 -23.21 3.55 19.66
CA ARG A 84 -23.21 2.75 18.42
C ARG A 84 -23.36 3.63 17.19
N GLN A 85 -24.27 4.60 17.22
CA GLN A 85 -24.48 5.53 16.12
C GLN A 85 -23.27 6.41 15.89
N ALA A 86 -22.70 7.02 16.92
CA ALA A 86 -21.51 7.87 16.81
C ALA A 86 -20.30 7.11 16.25
N LEU A 87 -20.03 5.91 16.76
CA LEU A 87 -18.94 5.06 16.27
C LEU A 87 -19.17 4.59 14.84
N SER A 88 -20.41 4.24 14.46
CA SER A 88 -20.76 3.86 13.09
C SER A 88 -20.54 5.02 12.11
N LEU A 89 -21.01 6.23 12.44
CA LEU A 89 -20.82 7.41 11.63
C LEU A 89 -19.34 7.79 11.51
N THR A 90 -18.58 7.74 12.61
CA THR A 90 -17.14 8.01 12.62
C THR A 90 -16.36 7.02 11.75
N PHE A 91 -16.69 5.72 11.85
CA PHE A 91 -16.02 4.68 11.06
C PHE A 91 -16.31 4.83 9.55
N ARG A 92 -17.57 5.08 9.19
CA ARG A 92 -17.98 5.32 7.80
C ARG A 92 -17.34 6.60 7.23
N TYR A 93 -17.25 7.66 8.04
CA TYR A 93 -16.58 8.91 7.69
C TYR A 93 -15.08 8.68 7.41
N ALA A 94 -14.40 7.97 8.31
CA ALA A 94 -13.00 7.61 8.14
C ALA A 94 -12.79 6.76 6.87
N ALA A 95 -13.65 5.76 6.64
CA ALA A 95 -13.57 4.89 5.48
C ALA A 95 -13.82 5.63 4.15
N LEU A 96 -14.75 6.60 4.11
CA LEU A 96 -14.98 7.40 2.91
C LEU A 96 -13.79 8.29 2.57
N LEU A 97 -13.13 8.85 3.59
CA LEU A 97 -12.08 9.86 3.44
C LEU A 97 -10.65 9.33 3.62
N HIS A 98 -10.46 8.01 3.79
CA HIS A 98 -9.14 7.44 4.09
C HIS A 98 -8.08 7.79 3.02
N ASP A 99 -8.50 7.93 1.78
CA ASP A 99 -7.66 8.20 0.61
C ASP A 99 -7.66 9.66 0.12
N ILE A 100 -8.34 10.59 0.85
CA ILE A 100 -8.45 12.00 0.44
C ILE A 100 -7.09 12.69 0.31
N GLY A 101 -6.07 12.21 1.00
CA GLY A 101 -4.69 12.72 1.00
C GLY A 101 -3.77 12.12 -0.05
N HIS A 102 -4.26 11.28 -0.95
CA HIS A 102 -3.39 10.74 -1.99
C HIS A 102 -2.86 11.80 -2.95
N ALA A 103 -1.54 11.70 -3.19
CA ALA A 103 -0.85 12.48 -4.22
C ALA A 103 -1.28 12.05 -5.64
N PRO A 104 -1.04 12.87 -6.66
CA PRO A 104 -1.12 12.45 -8.05
C PRO A 104 -0.33 11.15 -8.28
N PHE A 105 -0.90 10.20 -9.04
CA PHE A 105 -0.34 8.86 -9.30
C PHE A 105 -0.17 8.00 -8.04
N SER A 106 -0.91 8.29 -6.99
CA SER A 106 -1.02 7.47 -5.78
C SER A 106 0.35 7.13 -5.16
N HIS A 107 0.62 5.85 -4.86
CA HIS A 107 1.84 5.39 -4.21
C HIS A 107 3.13 5.71 -4.97
N THR A 108 3.05 5.96 -6.29
CA THR A 108 4.25 6.30 -7.10
C THR A 108 4.88 7.60 -6.64
N THR A 109 4.09 8.55 -6.16
CA THR A 109 4.58 9.90 -5.81
C THR A 109 4.40 10.26 -4.33
N GLU A 110 3.80 9.41 -3.52
CA GLU A 110 3.59 9.69 -2.09
C GLU A 110 4.89 9.98 -1.33
N GLY A 111 6.02 9.42 -1.80
CA GLY A 111 7.35 9.72 -1.28
C GLY A 111 7.70 11.21 -1.32
N PHE A 112 7.15 11.98 -2.25
CA PHE A 112 7.42 13.42 -2.34
C PHE A 112 6.82 14.22 -1.17
N PHE A 113 5.82 13.72 -0.48
CA PHE A 113 5.37 14.29 0.79
C PHE A 113 6.37 14.09 1.93
N ALA A 114 7.23 13.06 1.82
CA ALA A 114 8.22 12.71 2.84
C ALA A 114 9.58 13.39 2.64
N GLU A 115 9.87 13.92 1.44
CA GLU A 115 11.20 14.31 0.99
C GLU A 115 11.47 15.83 1.02
N LYS A 116 11.06 16.54 2.01
CA LYS A 116 11.53 17.94 2.16
C LYS A 116 12.79 17.97 3.02
N GLY A 117 13.95 17.77 2.37
CA GLY A 117 15.24 17.85 3.03
C GLY A 117 15.26 17.16 4.38
N ASP A 118 14.96 15.87 4.44
CA ASP A 118 14.83 15.03 5.64
C ASP A 118 13.71 15.41 6.65
N GLU A 119 12.92 16.48 6.41
CA GLU A 119 12.00 17.05 7.41
C GLU A 119 10.52 17.20 6.98
N LYS A 120 10.13 16.89 5.74
CA LYS A 120 8.75 17.16 5.25
C LYS A 120 7.69 16.33 6.00
N LEU A 121 7.91 15.04 6.17
CA LEU A 121 6.97 14.18 6.90
C LEU A 121 6.88 14.52 8.40
N PRO A 122 7.99 14.85 9.11
CA PRO A 122 7.91 15.42 10.45
C PRO A 122 7.03 16.67 10.56
N ASP A 123 7.04 17.57 9.57
CA ASP A 123 6.22 18.77 9.60
C ASP A 123 4.72 18.46 9.39
N ILE A 124 4.39 17.55 8.48
CA ILE A 124 3.01 17.07 8.30
C ILE A 124 2.52 16.36 9.56
N TRP A 125 3.35 15.55 10.19
CA TRP A 125 3.03 14.90 11.46
C TRP A 125 2.80 15.91 12.58
N LYS A 126 3.65 16.93 12.72
CA LYS A 126 3.45 18.02 13.68
C LYS A 126 2.14 18.76 13.42
N ALA A 127 1.82 19.01 12.15
CA ALA A 127 0.56 19.65 11.77
C ALA A 127 -0.65 18.78 12.15
N LEU A 128 -0.57 17.46 11.98
CA LEU A 128 -1.59 16.52 12.42
C LEU A 128 -1.75 16.51 13.94
N CYS A 129 -0.63 16.46 14.70
CA CYS A 129 -0.66 16.55 16.17
C CYS A 129 -1.31 17.85 16.65
N ALA A 130 -0.98 18.98 16.01
CA ALA A 130 -1.56 20.29 16.34
C ALA A 130 -3.06 20.34 16.01
N ALA A 131 -3.47 19.78 14.86
CA ALA A 131 -4.88 19.71 14.48
C ALA A 131 -5.68 18.83 15.46
N ALA A 132 -5.19 17.64 15.80
CA ALA A 132 -5.80 16.76 16.78
C ALA A 132 -5.90 17.40 18.17
N GLY A 133 -4.82 18.09 18.60
CA GLY A 133 -4.78 18.78 19.91
C GLY A 133 -5.70 19.98 20.02
N LYS A 134 -6.02 20.63 18.89
CA LYS A 134 -7.03 21.71 18.84
C LYS A 134 -8.43 21.18 19.07
N GLU A 135 -8.74 19.99 18.57
CA GLU A 135 -10.03 19.33 18.77
C GLU A 135 -10.13 18.70 20.16
N ASN A 136 -9.09 17.98 20.56
CA ASN A 136 -9.00 17.30 21.84
C ASN A 136 -7.55 17.33 22.35
N PRO A 137 -7.25 18.11 23.44
CA PRO A 137 -5.89 18.24 23.97
C PRO A 137 -5.26 16.92 24.43
N GLU A 138 -6.06 15.97 24.99
CA GLU A 138 -5.59 14.67 25.43
C GLU A 138 -5.16 13.82 24.24
N GLU A 139 -5.96 13.81 23.16
CA GLU A 139 -5.62 13.16 21.91
C GLU A 139 -4.36 13.77 21.26
N GLY A 140 -4.25 15.10 21.22
CA GLY A 140 -3.05 15.76 20.70
C GLY A 140 -1.78 15.39 21.44
N ALA A 141 -1.87 15.19 22.77
CA ALA A 141 -0.77 14.69 23.59
C ALA A 141 -0.39 13.24 23.20
N LEU A 142 -1.40 12.37 23.00
CA LEU A 142 -1.18 10.99 22.56
C LEU A 142 -0.54 10.90 21.17
N PHE A 143 -0.98 11.70 20.19
CA PHE A 143 -0.34 11.79 18.87
C PHE A 143 1.13 12.26 19.00
N SER A 144 1.39 13.28 19.83
CA SER A 144 2.73 13.84 20.02
C SER A 144 3.68 12.89 20.76
N ALA A 145 3.16 12.04 21.65
CA ALA A 145 3.93 11.06 22.41
C ALA A 145 4.39 9.86 21.56
N ARG A 146 3.79 9.63 20.40
CA ARG A 146 4.20 8.53 19.51
C ARG A 146 5.56 8.82 18.88
N VAL A 147 6.58 8.05 19.30
CA VAL A 147 7.96 8.14 18.79
C VAL A 147 8.06 7.56 17.38
N GLU A 148 7.34 6.47 17.11
CA GLU A 148 7.24 5.86 15.80
C GLU A 148 6.01 6.42 15.07
N LYS A 149 6.21 6.93 13.87
CA LYS A 149 5.13 7.42 13.01
C LYS A 149 4.21 6.27 12.63
N CYS A 150 2.91 6.45 12.85
CA CYS A 150 1.88 5.55 12.35
C CYS A 150 1.45 6.00 10.95
N GLY A 151 1.10 5.05 10.11
CA GLY A 151 0.56 5.30 8.78
C GLY A 151 1.59 5.60 7.67
N ALA A 152 1.16 5.41 6.43
CA ALA A 152 1.88 5.82 5.24
C ALA A 152 1.75 7.36 5.02
N PRO A 153 2.59 7.99 4.19
CA PRO A 153 2.51 9.44 3.95
C PRO A 153 1.10 9.92 3.55
N HIS A 154 0.43 9.24 2.63
CA HIS A 154 -0.93 9.59 2.21
C HIS A 154 -1.97 9.45 3.34
N GLU A 155 -1.83 8.43 4.20
CA GLU A 155 -2.72 8.24 5.35
C GLU A 155 -2.57 9.39 6.37
N ILE A 156 -1.34 9.85 6.62
CA ILE A 156 -1.07 10.99 7.50
C ILE A 156 -1.67 12.28 6.90
N VAL A 157 -1.52 12.48 5.59
CA VAL A 157 -2.13 13.62 4.89
C VAL A 157 -3.65 13.52 4.92
N SER A 158 -4.23 12.34 4.68
CA SER A 158 -5.69 12.12 4.78
C SER A 158 -6.21 12.44 6.17
N ALA A 159 -5.55 11.93 7.21
CA ALA A 159 -5.90 12.21 8.61
C ALA A 159 -5.86 13.72 8.93
N LEU A 160 -4.86 14.43 8.39
CA LEU A 160 -4.76 15.88 8.53
C LEU A 160 -5.90 16.62 7.82
N LEU A 161 -6.19 16.25 6.57
CA LEU A 161 -7.22 16.90 5.76
C LEU A 161 -8.62 16.68 6.31
N LEU A 162 -8.94 15.46 6.80
CA LEU A 162 -10.26 15.19 7.36
C LEU A 162 -10.52 15.99 8.67
N ILE A 163 -9.49 16.29 9.48
CA ILE A 163 -9.64 17.15 10.65
C ILE A 163 -9.74 18.62 10.23
N ARG A 164 -8.87 19.08 9.32
CA ARG A 164 -8.84 20.49 8.87
C ARG A 164 -10.14 20.91 8.17
N ASN A 165 -10.70 20.03 7.35
CA ASN A 165 -11.89 20.30 6.55
C ASN A 165 -13.19 19.84 7.25
N LYS A 166 -13.15 19.52 8.54
CA LYS A 166 -14.32 19.02 9.26
C LYS A 166 -15.54 19.92 9.17
N ASP A 167 -15.35 21.24 9.22
CA ASP A 167 -16.44 22.22 9.17
C ASP A 167 -17.18 22.17 7.82
N THR A 168 -16.50 21.75 6.74
CA THR A 168 -17.11 21.51 5.43
C THR A 168 -17.72 20.12 5.33
N PHE A 169 -17.00 19.08 5.81
CA PHE A 169 -17.42 17.68 5.67
C PHE A 169 -18.52 17.29 6.65
N LEU A 170 -18.59 17.92 7.81
CA LEU A 170 -19.54 17.61 8.88
C LEU A 170 -20.63 18.68 9.06
N ASP A 171 -20.81 19.56 8.07
CA ASP A 171 -21.89 20.55 8.05
C ASP A 171 -23.25 19.87 7.77
N HIS A 172 -23.64 19.00 8.71
CA HIS A 172 -24.89 18.25 8.70
C HIS A 172 -25.28 17.88 10.12
N THR A 173 -26.57 17.68 10.39
CA THR A 173 -27.09 17.29 11.73
C THR A 173 -26.39 16.06 12.31
N ASP A 174 -26.12 15.04 11.46
CA ASP A 174 -25.42 13.83 11.89
C ASP A 174 -23.90 14.05 12.09
N GLY A 175 -23.34 15.09 11.47
CA GLY A 175 -21.92 15.45 11.58
C GLY A 175 -21.48 15.76 13.02
N ALA A 176 -22.37 16.30 13.82
CA ALA A 176 -22.12 16.58 15.25
C ALA A 176 -21.80 15.31 16.08
N MET A 177 -22.15 14.11 15.59
CA MET A 177 -21.88 12.83 16.25
C MET A 177 -20.55 12.20 15.81
N VAL A 178 -19.89 12.72 14.77
CA VAL A 178 -18.62 12.21 14.26
C VAL A 178 -17.47 12.73 15.10
N ASP A 179 -16.59 11.83 15.54
CA ASP A 179 -15.32 12.18 16.16
C ASP A 179 -14.21 12.23 15.07
N PRO A 180 -13.78 13.44 14.61
CA PRO A 180 -12.81 13.56 13.56
C PRO A 180 -11.40 13.10 13.97
N VAL A 181 -11.09 13.13 15.28
CA VAL A 181 -9.79 12.68 15.79
C VAL A 181 -9.73 11.16 15.84
N LEU A 182 -10.81 10.51 16.29
CA LEU A 182 -10.93 9.05 16.21
C LEU A 182 -10.91 8.58 14.74
N ALA A 183 -11.56 9.32 13.83
CA ALA A 183 -11.49 9.02 12.40
C ALA A 183 -10.07 9.12 11.86
N ALA A 184 -9.30 10.14 12.27
CA ALA A 184 -7.89 10.27 11.92
C ALA A 184 -7.05 9.09 12.43
N ARG A 185 -7.31 8.63 13.67
CA ARG A 185 -6.68 7.41 14.21
C ARG A 185 -6.99 6.17 13.37
N MET A 186 -8.24 6.02 12.92
CA MET A 186 -8.66 4.91 12.07
C MET A 186 -7.89 4.92 10.74
N VAL A 187 -7.72 6.08 10.13
CA VAL A 187 -6.99 6.23 8.87
C VAL A 187 -5.52 5.86 9.01
N ILE A 188 -4.84 6.29 10.07
CA ILE A 188 -3.41 6.00 10.29
C ILE A 188 -3.14 4.68 11.04
N GLY A 189 -4.17 3.93 11.42
CA GLY A 189 -4.02 2.68 12.16
C GLY A 189 -3.49 2.82 13.59
N MET A 190 -3.71 3.98 14.25
CA MET A 190 -3.15 4.28 15.57
C MET A 190 -4.09 3.84 16.70
N THR A 191 -3.84 2.65 17.26
CA THR A 191 -4.63 2.09 18.36
C THR A 191 -4.35 2.74 19.73
N TYR A 192 -5.31 2.61 20.64
CA TYR A 192 -5.18 3.01 22.06
C TYR A 192 -4.54 1.92 22.90
N GLN A 193 -3.89 2.34 23.98
CA GLN A 193 -3.45 1.49 25.09
C GLN A 193 -4.39 1.66 26.28
N SER A 194 -4.34 0.72 27.23
CA SER A 194 -5.09 0.83 28.49
C SER A 194 -4.74 2.14 29.20
N GLY A 195 -5.77 2.91 29.57
CA GLY A 195 -5.61 4.18 30.27
C GLY A 195 -5.24 5.38 29.42
N ASP A 196 -5.18 5.27 28.08
CA ASP A 196 -4.83 6.38 27.18
C ASP A 196 -5.81 7.58 27.29
N LEU A 197 -7.08 7.34 27.58
CA LEU A 197 -8.09 8.40 27.67
C LEU A 197 -8.78 8.41 29.04
N SER A 198 -8.84 9.58 29.65
CA SER A 198 -9.50 9.80 30.93
C SER A 198 -11.01 9.53 30.84
N GLY A 199 -11.52 8.71 31.75
CA GLY A 199 -12.96 8.39 31.82
C GLY A 199 -13.46 7.43 30.72
N VAL A 200 -12.59 6.86 29.91
CA VAL A 200 -12.90 5.83 28.90
C VAL A 200 -12.39 4.48 29.40
N SER A 201 -13.26 3.49 29.46
CA SER A 201 -12.89 2.15 29.94
C SER A 201 -12.05 1.40 28.87
N ASP A 202 -11.24 0.43 29.32
CA ASP A 202 -10.48 -0.45 28.41
C ASP A 202 -11.38 -1.22 27.44
N GLU A 203 -12.61 -1.53 27.83
CA GLU A 203 -13.60 -2.14 26.95
C GLU A 203 -14.02 -1.19 25.82
N GLN A 204 -14.28 0.08 26.13
CA GLN A 204 -14.59 1.11 25.12
C GLN A 204 -13.38 1.39 24.23
N LEU A 205 -12.16 1.47 24.78
CA LEU A 205 -10.92 1.58 24.00
C LEU A 205 -10.72 0.35 23.09
N GLY A 206 -11.02 -0.84 23.57
CA GLY A 206 -10.98 -2.07 22.80
C GLY A 206 -11.94 -2.06 21.60
N VAL A 207 -13.17 -1.56 21.77
CA VAL A 207 -14.13 -1.39 20.66
C VAL A 207 -13.59 -0.40 19.63
N ARG A 208 -13.04 0.75 20.08
CA ARG A 208 -12.42 1.73 19.16
C ARG A 208 -11.24 1.11 18.40
N ASN A 209 -10.39 0.33 19.10
CA ASN A 209 -9.28 -0.37 18.48
C ASN A 209 -9.72 -1.39 17.42
N CYS A 210 -10.81 -2.10 17.68
CA CYS A 210 -11.39 -2.99 16.66
C CYS A 210 -11.79 -2.23 15.41
N LEU A 211 -12.43 -1.06 15.51
CA LEU A 211 -12.80 -0.24 14.37
C LEU A 211 -11.57 0.35 13.66
N ILE A 212 -10.55 0.82 14.41
CA ILE A 212 -9.28 1.27 13.83
C ILE A 212 -8.69 0.15 12.97
N GLN A 213 -8.61 -1.06 13.49
CA GLN A 213 -8.05 -2.20 12.79
C GLN A 213 -8.91 -2.69 11.61
N LEU A 214 -10.22 -2.47 11.65
CA LEU A 214 -11.10 -2.79 10.52
C LEU A 214 -10.91 -1.84 9.33
N LEU A 215 -10.36 -0.65 9.54
CA LEU A 215 -10.04 0.28 8.46
C LEU A 215 -8.58 0.21 8.03
N ASN A 216 -7.64 0.14 8.98
CA ASN A 216 -6.21 0.11 8.69
C ASN A 216 -5.50 -0.83 9.67
N CYS A 217 -5.09 -1.98 9.18
CA CYS A 217 -4.31 -2.93 9.97
C CYS A 217 -3.37 -3.77 9.10
N SER A 218 -2.56 -4.59 9.78
CA SER A 218 -1.65 -5.52 9.12
C SER A 218 -2.33 -6.79 8.59
N ILE A 219 -3.62 -7.02 8.91
CA ILE A 219 -4.26 -8.32 8.71
C ILE A 219 -5.29 -8.24 7.58
N LEU A 220 -6.44 -7.65 7.87
CA LEU A 220 -7.57 -7.53 6.97
C LEU A 220 -8.38 -6.30 7.35
N ASP A 221 -8.52 -5.40 6.43
CA ASP A 221 -9.27 -4.16 6.54
C ASP A 221 -10.18 -3.95 5.34
N VAL A 222 -11.16 -3.09 5.47
CA VAL A 222 -12.15 -2.82 4.42
C VAL A 222 -11.54 -2.12 3.20
N ASP A 223 -10.46 -1.35 3.39
CA ASP A 223 -9.67 -0.77 2.30
C ASP A 223 -9.09 -1.88 1.42
N ARG A 224 -8.38 -2.83 2.02
CA ARG A 224 -7.77 -3.95 1.30
C ARG A 224 -8.79 -4.82 0.59
N LEU A 225 -9.93 -5.07 1.21
CA LEU A 225 -10.99 -5.87 0.61
C LEU A 225 -11.55 -5.24 -0.65
N ASP A 226 -11.73 -3.90 -0.68
CA ASP A 226 -12.19 -3.22 -1.88
C ASP A 226 -11.14 -3.29 -2.99
N TYR A 227 -9.89 -2.82 -2.74
CA TYR A 227 -8.92 -2.75 -3.83
C TYR A 227 -8.54 -4.13 -4.38
N MET A 228 -8.50 -5.19 -3.58
CA MET A 228 -8.24 -6.54 -4.08
C MET A 228 -9.29 -7.00 -5.09
N GLY A 229 -10.56 -6.75 -4.80
CA GLY A 229 -11.66 -7.07 -5.70
C GLY A 229 -11.68 -6.16 -6.94
N ARG A 230 -11.49 -4.87 -6.72
CA ARG A 230 -11.53 -3.82 -7.76
C ARG A 230 -10.37 -3.95 -8.74
N ASP A 231 -9.15 -4.02 -8.26
CA ASP A 231 -7.96 -4.16 -9.10
C ASP A 231 -8.01 -5.44 -9.94
N ALA A 232 -8.42 -6.57 -9.33
CA ALA A 232 -8.57 -7.83 -10.05
C ALA A 232 -9.62 -7.73 -11.18
N ARG A 233 -10.77 -7.13 -10.90
CA ARG A 233 -11.85 -6.94 -11.88
C ARG A 233 -11.42 -6.02 -13.00
N MET A 234 -10.83 -4.87 -12.67
CA MET A 234 -10.47 -3.84 -13.64
C MET A 234 -9.25 -4.19 -14.48
N SER A 235 -8.32 -4.99 -13.96
CA SER A 235 -7.21 -5.54 -14.74
C SER A 235 -7.60 -6.72 -15.61
N GLY A 236 -8.84 -7.24 -15.48
CA GLY A 236 -9.28 -8.45 -16.16
C GLY A 236 -8.62 -9.73 -15.61
N PHE A 237 -7.93 -9.63 -14.50
CA PHE A 237 -7.34 -10.76 -13.80
C PHE A 237 -8.41 -11.40 -12.90
N VAL A 238 -9.20 -12.30 -13.49
CA VAL A 238 -10.34 -12.92 -12.81
C VAL A 238 -9.84 -13.94 -11.80
N ASN A 239 -9.76 -13.53 -10.55
CA ASN A 239 -9.66 -14.44 -9.41
C ASN A 239 -11.06 -14.92 -9.01
N ALA A 240 -11.12 -15.99 -8.23
CA ALA A 240 -12.38 -16.43 -7.64
C ALA A 240 -13.05 -15.26 -6.92
N PRO A 241 -14.37 -15.07 -7.09
CA PRO A 241 -15.07 -13.99 -6.41
C PRO A 241 -14.95 -14.17 -4.90
N LEU A 242 -14.52 -13.11 -4.19
CA LEU A 242 -14.49 -13.11 -2.75
C LEU A 242 -15.91 -12.88 -2.20
N ASP A 243 -16.35 -13.75 -1.30
CA ASP A 243 -17.62 -13.55 -0.59
C ASP A 243 -17.42 -12.52 0.55
N LEU A 244 -17.38 -11.24 0.16
CA LEU A 244 -17.21 -10.13 1.09
C LEU A 244 -18.39 -10.06 2.09
N GLY A 245 -19.58 -10.45 1.68
CA GLY A 245 -20.74 -10.54 2.57
C GLY A 245 -20.57 -11.60 3.66
N CYS A 246 -19.94 -12.74 3.36
CA CYS A 246 -19.60 -13.73 4.38
C CYS A 246 -18.60 -13.16 5.40
N LEU A 247 -17.54 -12.48 4.94
CA LEU A 247 -16.57 -11.84 5.84
C LEU A 247 -17.26 -10.78 6.73
N ALA A 248 -18.08 -9.92 6.16
CA ALA A 248 -18.81 -8.90 6.92
C ALA A 248 -19.72 -9.52 8.01
N ARG A 249 -20.45 -10.62 7.68
CA ARG A 249 -21.29 -11.32 8.66
C ARG A 249 -20.49 -12.05 9.74
N SER A 250 -19.25 -12.42 9.45
CA SER A 250 -18.39 -13.22 10.34
C SER A 250 -17.55 -12.38 11.30
N VAL A 251 -17.39 -11.07 11.05
CA VAL A 251 -16.58 -10.20 11.90
C VAL A 251 -17.13 -10.12 13.31
N THR A 252 -16.25 -10.24 14.32
CA THR A 252 -16.57 -10.18 15.75
C THR A 252 -15.33 -9.75 16.55
N ALA A 253 -15.36 -9.87 17.86
CA ALA A 253 -14.21 -9.64 18.72
C ALA A 253 -14.05 -10.76 19.76
N VAL A 254 -12.82 -10.90 20.26
CA VAL A 254 -12.49 -11.74 21.43
C VAL A 254 -11.69 -10.92 22.44
N ARG A 255 -11.66 -11.39 23.69
CA ARG A 255 -10.83 -10.77 24.74
C ARG A 255 -9.45 -11.42 24.75
N GLU A 256 -8.42 -10.59 24.63
CA GLU A 256 -7.02 -10.99 24.70
C GLU A 256 -6.23 -9.95 25.51
N GLY A 257 -5.52 -10.38 26.54
CA GLY A 257 -4.76 -9.46 27.40
C GLY A 257 -5.60 -8.38 28.10
N GLY A 258 -6.90 -8.61 28.32
CA GLY A 258 -7.82 -7.65 28.93
C GLY A 258 -8.49 -6.68 27.94
N MET A 259 -8.05 -6.65 26.70
CA MET A 259 -8.59 -5.79 25.62
C MET A 259 -9.43 -6.60 24.64
N LEU A 260 -10.31 -5.94 23.91
CA LEU A 260 -10.99 -6.53 22.76
C LEU A 260 -10.09 -6.46 21.53
N VAL A 261 -10.03 -7.54 20.78
CA VAL A 261 -9.31 -7.65 19.50
C VAL A 261 -10.20 -8.28 18.44
N ASN A 262 -10.01 -7.90 17.18
CA ASN A 262 -10.80 -8.42 16.08
C ASN A 262 -10.62 -9.94 15.91
N ALA A 263 -11.72 -10.59 15.61
CA ALA A 263 -11.79 -12.01 15.30
C ALA A 263 -12.87 -12.24 14.21
N TYR A 264 -12.85 -13.43 13.65
CA TYR A 264 -13.84 -13.86 12.66
C TYR A 264 -14.42 -15.19 13.08
N ARG A 265 -15.67 -15.46 12.76
CA ARG A 265 -16.30 -16.75 12.97
C ARG A 265 -15.78 -17.76 11.96
N GLU A 266 -15.89 -19.05 12.28
CA GLU A 266 -15.38 -20.16 11.47
C GLU A 266 -15.88 -20.17 10.01
N ASP A 267 -17.05 -19.59 9.74
CA ASP A 267 -17.62 -19.47 8.39
C ASP A 267 -16.71 -18.68 7.44
N ALA A 268 -15.85 -17.79 7.96
CA ALA A 268 -14.91 -16.98 7.17
C ALA A 268 -13.71 -17.77 6.64
N LEU A 269 -13.39 -18.97 7.17
CA LEU A 269 -12.18 -19.72 6.85
C LEU A 269 -11.95 -19.91 5.35
N ARG A 270 -12.99 -20.34 4.63
CA ARG A 270 -12.90 -20.55 3.17
C ARG A 270 -12.65 -19.27 2.40
N VAL A 271 -13.19 -18.16 2.89
CA VAL A 271 -13.00 -16.86 2.24
C VAL A 271 -11.57 -16.39 2.46
N PHE A 272 -10.98 -16.63 3.63
CA PHE A 272 -9.57 -16.36 3.88
C PHE A 272 -8.65 -17.15 2.94
N ASP A 273 -8.88 -18.45 2.75
CA ASP A 273 -8.09 -19.27 1.82
C ASP A 273 -8.10 -18.69 0.40
N LEU A 274 -9.29 -18.32 -0.10
CA LEU A 274 -9.44 -17.71 -1.42
C LEU A 274 -8.78 -16.32 -1.50
N MET A 275 -8.91 -15.53 -0.44
CA MET A 275 -8.34 -14.18 -0.36
C MET A 275 -6.81 -14.23 -0.41
N PHE A 276 -6.17 -15.15 0.34
CA PHE A 276 -4.72 -15.31 0.29
C PHE A 276 -4.23 -15.73 -1.10
N GLN A 277 -4.92 -16.67 -1.74
CA GLN A 277 -4.60 -17.10 -3.11
C GLN A 277 -4.78 -15.93 -4.11
N ALA A 278 -5.87 -15.18 -3.99
CA ALA A 278 -6.15 -14.03 -4.84
C ALA A 278 -5.07 -12.96 -4.68
N LYS A 279 -4.69 -12.63 -3.44
CA LYS A 279 -3.64 -11.65 -3.14
C LYS A 279 -2.30 -12.05 -3.73
N LEU A 280 -1.88 -13.29 -3.54
CA LEU A 280 -0.63 -13.81 -4.10
C LEU A 280 -0.60 -13.73 -5.63
N SER A 281 -1.70 -14.11 -6.26
CA SER A 281 -1.83 -14.07 -7.72
C SER A 281 -1.81 -12.61 -8.23
N HIS A 282 -2.54 -11.72 -7.58
CA HIS A 282 -2.56 -10.29 -7.92
C HIS A 282 -1.16 -9.67 -7.79
N ASP A 283 -0.45 -9.94 -6.68
CA ASP A 283 0.90 -9.44 -6.47
C ASP A 283 1.88 -9.96 -7.54
N ALA A 284 1.78 -11.26 -7.87
CA ALA A 284 2.70 -11.88 -8.83
C ALA A 284 2.49 -11.41 -10.27
N TRP A 285 1.24 -11.20 -10.69
CA TRP A 285 0.92 -10.96 -12.09
C TRP A 285 0.54 -9.52 -12.40
N VAL A 286 -0.10 -8.81 -11.49
CA VAL A 286 -0.54 -7.43 -11.71
C VAL A 286 0.49 -6.45 -11.19
N LEU A 287 0.76 -6.48 -9.89
CA LEU A 287 1.66 -5.51 -9.26
C LEU A 287 3.14 -5.75 -9.61
N ALA A 288 3.52 -7.02 -9.85
CA ALA A 288 4.89 -7.38 -10.21
C ALA A 288 5.20 -7.25 -11.71
N ALA A 289 4.25 -6.82 -12.53
CA ALA A 289 4.48 -6.65 -13.97
C ALA A 289 5.64 -5.67 -14.23
N PRO A 290 6.71 -6.10 -14.96
CA PRO A 290 7.91 -5.28 -15.11
C PRO A 290 7.66 -3.96 -15.83
N ALA A 291 6.73 -3.93 -16.79
CA ALA A 291 6.37 -2.71 -17.49
C ALA A 291 5.69 -1.68 -16.58
N GLY A 292 4.82 -2.12 -15.65
CA GLY A 292 4.18 -1.25 -14.67
C GLY A 292 5.19 -0.70 -13.66
N ALA A 293 6.06 -1.56 -13.13
CA ALA A 293 7.14 -1.16 -12.22
C ALA A 293 8.10 -0.16 -12.87
N TYR A 294 8.41 -0.38 -14.15
CA TYR A 294 9.26 0.53 -14.90
C TYR A 294 8.60 1.88 -15.17
N ASP A 295 7.33 1.88 -15.57
CA ASP A 295 6.58 3.13 -15.78
C ASP A 295 6.48 3.96 -14.50
N ALA A 296 6.23 3.33 -13.36
CA ALA A 296 6.20 4.03 -12.07
C ALA A 296 7.56 4.66 -11.75
N ALA A 297 8.65 3.91 -11.90
CA ALA A 297 10.00 4.43 -11.65
C ALA A 297 10.40 5.54 -12.63
N LEU A 298 10.02 5.41 -13.91
CA LEU A 298 10.28 6.42 -14.93
C LEU A 298 9.47 7.69 -14.68
N LEU A 299 8.21 7.56 -14.29
CA LEU A 299 7.35 8.67 -13.92
C LEU A 299 7.92 9.44 -12.73
N GLU A 300 8.29 8.75 -11.66
CA GLU A 300 8.94 9.36 -10.49
C GLU A 300 10.22 10.09 -10.90
N HIS A 301 11.06 9.46 -11.73
CA HIS A 301 12.27 10.09 -12.25
C HIS A 301 11.97 11.36 -13.06
N CYS A 302 10.98 11.34 -13.95
CA CYS A 302 10.58 12.51 -14.74
C CYS A 302 10.07 13.66 -13.84
N ILE A 303 9.28 13.37 -12.81
CA ILE A 303 8.82 14.39 -11.85
C ILE A 303 10.02 15.01 -11.12
N ARG A 304 11.01 14.22 -10.71
CA ARG A 304 12.25 14.74 -10.11
C ARG A 304 13.02 15.69 -11.03
N GLN A 305 12.94 15.49 -12.34
CA GLN A 305 13.56 16.38 -13.34
C GLN A 305 12.81 17.72 -13.49
N LEU A 306 11.56 17.85 -12.99
CA LEU A 306 10.90 19.15 -12.87
C LEU A 306 11.54 20.05 -11.81
N GLY A 307 12.36 19.48 -10.93
CA GLY A 307 13.18 20.19 -9.97
C GLY A 307 12.69 20.10 -8.52
N LYS A 308 13.62 20.36 -7.60
CA LYS A 308 13.33 20.27 -6.17
C LYS A 308 12.27 21.29 -5.73
N ALA A 309 12.34 22.53 -6.22
CA ALA A 309 11.39 23.58 -5.88
C ALA A 309 9.96 23.22 -6.30
N TYR A 310 9.79 22.55 -7.46
CA TYR A 310 8.51 22.02 -7.89
C TYR A 310 7.97 20.98 -6.89
N MET A 311 8.78 19.96 -6.56
CA MET A 311 8.36 18.93 -5.60
C MET A 311 8.04 19.49 -4.23
N ASP A 312 8.85 20.44 -3.75
CA ASP A 312 8.67 21.04 -2.42
C ASP A 312 7.41 21.90 -2.31
N THR A 313 6.96 22.49 -3.42
CA THR A 313 5.80 23.40 -3.43
C THR A 313 4.52 22.67 -3.84
N VAL A 314 4.58 21.84 -4.90
CA VAL A 314 3.39 21.25 -5.51
C VAL A 314 2.93 19.99 -4.76
N PHE A 315 3.86 19.19 -4.20
CA PHE A 315 3.47 18.00 -3.42
C PHE A 315 3.32 18.34 -1.92
N THR A 316 2.28 19.10 -1.62
CA THR A 316 1.92 19.53 -0.24
C THR A 316 0.45 19.29 0.03
N PRO A 317 0.03 19.12 1.32
CA PRO A 317 -1.39 18.97 1.66
C PRO A 317 -2.27 20.13 1.16
N GLU A 318 -1.72 21.34 1.14
CA GLU A 318 -2.40 22.56 0.69
C GLU A 318 -2.75 22.49 -0.81
N ALA A 319 -1.88 21.91 -1.65
CA ALA A 319 -2.15 21.74 -3.07
C ALA A 319 -3.31 20.77 -3.36
N LEU A 320 -3.62 19.85 -2.43
CA LEU A 320 -4.74 18.92 -2.56
C LEU A 320 -6.10 19.56 -2.22
N SER A 321 -6.10 20.74 -1.60
CA SER A 321 -7.31 21.47 -1.20
C SER A 321 -7.74 22.49 -2.26
N SER A 322 -8.92 23.09 -2.04
CA SER A 322 -9.45 24.17 -2.86
C SER A 322 -8.64 25.48 -2.74
N GLU A 323 -7.88 25.66 -1.66
CA GLU A 323 -7.00 26.83 -1.47
C GLU A 323 -5.80 26.76 -2.44
N GLY A 324 -5.15 25.61 -2.51
CA GLY A 324 -4.04 25.38 -3.42
C GLY A 324 -2.75 26.12 -3.05
N VAL A 325 -1.78 26.05 -3.98
CA VAL A 325 -0.47 26.68 -3.87
C VAL A 325 -0.08 27.37 -5.17
N GLN A 326 0.79 28.38 -5.09
CA GLN A 326 1.34 29.08 -6.27
C GLN A 326 2.76 28.59 -6.56
N PHE A 327 3.03 28.25 -7.81
CA PHE A 327 4.39 27.93 -8.27
C PHE A 327 4.59 28.44 -9.70
N GLU A 328 5.61 29.26 -9.93
CA GLU A 328 5.99 29.83 -11.23
C GLU A 328 4.82 30.44 -12.01
N GLY A 329 3.93 31.15 -11.31
CA GLY A 329 2.77 31.82 -11.91
C GLY A 329 1.57 30.92 -12.22
N LYS A 330 1.66 29.61 -11.92
CA LYS A 330 0.55 28.65 -12.03
C LYS A 330 -0.02 28.35 -10.64
N HIS A 331 -1.35 28.29 -10.54
CA HIS A 331 -2.05 27.94 -9.32
C HIS A 331 -2.44 26.47 -9.34
N TYR A 332 -1.84 25.68 -8.44
CA TYR A 332 -2.13 24.26 -8.25
C TYR A 332 -3.11 24.10 -7.08
N ARG A 333 -4.33 23.72 -7.39
CA ARG A 333 -5.40 23.45 -6.42
C ARG A 333 -6.10 22.15 -6.82
N LEU A 334 -6.60 21.41 -5.84
CA LEU A 334 -7.21 20.10 -6.09
C LEU A 334 -6.30 19.23 -6.96
N LEU A 335 -5.00 19.26 -6.64
CA LEU A 335 -3.92 18.67 -7.43
C LEU A 335 -4.20 17.21 -7.75
N SER A 336 -4.10 16.84 -9.03
CA SER A 336 -4.42 15.53 -9.58
C SER A 336 -3.38 15.06 -10.60
N ASP A 337 -3.54 13.84 -11.11
CA ASP A 337 -2.67 13.27 -12.16
C ASP A 337 -2.67 14.13 -13.42
N VAL A 338 -3.77 14.81 -13.71
CA VAL A 338 -3.93 15.65 -14.90
C VAL A 338 -2.99 16.84 -14.87
N ASP A 339 -2.86 17.48 -13.70
CA ASP A 339 -2.01 18.67 -13.52
C ASP A 339 -0.54 18.34 -13.73
N VAL A 340 -0.06 17.29 -13.06
CA VAL A 340 1.33 16.84 -13.18
C VAL A 340 1.61 16.27 -14.57
N SER A 341 0.65 15.54 -15.17
CA SER A 341 0.77 15.07 -16.56
C SER A 341 0.92 16.22 -17.55
N ALA A 342 0.23 17.34 -17.34
CA ALA A 342 0.37 18.51 -18.20
C ALA A 342 1.79 19.10 -18.13
N ASP A 343 2.36 19.21 -16.93
CA ASP A 343 3.71 19.71 -16.72
C ASP A 343 4.78 18.78 -17.33
N LEU A 344 4.62 17.46 -17.16
CA LEU A 344 5.51 16.47 -17.78
C LEU A 344 5.41 16.49 -19.31
N LYS A 345 4.18 16.61 -19.83
CA LYS A 345 3.93 16.65 -21.28
C LYS A 345 4.53 17.88 -21.96
N ALA A 346 4.61 19.00 -21.26
CA ALA A 346 5.26 20.21 -21.78
C ALA A 346 6.74 19.98 -22.14
N ARG A 347 7.37 18.94 -21.56
CA ARG A 347 8.77 18.55 -21.81
C ARG A 347 8.91 17.23 -22.56
N SER A 348 7.86 16.75 -23.22
CA SER A 348 7.81 15.41 -23.86
C SER A 348 8.84 15.17 -24.96
N GLU A 349 9.41 16.22 -25.54
CA GLU A 349 10.49 16.13 -26.55
C GLU A 349 11.88 15.91 -25.94
N GLU A 350 12.03 16.09 -24.63
CA GLU A 350 13.29 15.94 -23.93
C GLU A 350 13.42 14.53 -23.33
N ALA A 351 14.63 13.95 -23.32
CA ALA A 351 14.91 12.77 -22.51
C ALA A 351 15.00 13.18 -21.01
N PRO A 352 14.45 12.43 -20.06
CA PRO A 352 13.77 11.12 -20.18
C PRO A 352 12.26 11.20 -20.46
N PHE A 353 11.65 12.39 -20.56
CA PHE A 353 10.21 12.58 -20.73
C PHE A 353 9.70 11.92 -22.02
N HIS A 354 10.49 11.95 -23.08
CA HIS A 354 10.15 11.28 -24.35
C HIS A 354 9.90 9.79 -24.12
N GLU A 355 10.74 9.12 -23.32
CA GLU A 355 10.59 7.69 -23.03
C GLU A 355 9.29 7.39 -22.26
N LEU A 356 8.81 8.31 -21.42
CA LEU A 356 7.55 8.15 -20.70
C LEU A 356 6.34 8.08 -21.66
N TYR A 357 6.39 8.82 -22.74
CA TYR A 357 5.28 8.94 -23.71
C TYR A 357 5.44 8.03 -24.94
N SER A 358 6.63 7.51 -25.24
CA SER A 358 6.88 6.62 -26.37
C SER A 358 6.81 5.14 -25.97
N ARG A 359 6.35 4.31 -26.90
CA ARG A 359 6.38 2.84 -26.81
C ARG A 359 7.26 2.21 -27.89
N GLU A 360 8.00 3.01 -28.62
CA GLU A 360 8.94 2.55 -29.66
C GLU A 360 10.10 1.78 -29.01
N LEU A 361 10.49 0.65 -29.61
CA LEU A 361 11.51 -0.26 -29.06
C LEU A 361 12.89 0.40 -28.91
N ASN A 362 13.22 1.37 -29.76
CA ASN A 362 14.45 2.12 -29.70
C ASN A 362 14.45 3.26 -28.65
N VAL A 363 13.28 3.64 -28.16
CA VAL A 363 13.10 4.67 -27.14
C VAL A 363 12.81 4.04 -25.79
N ARG A 364 11.90 3.04 -25.77
CA ARG A 364 11.42 2.40 -24.56
C ARG A 364 12.32 1.24 -24.11
N ARG A 365 12.71 1.23 -22.85
CA ARG A 365 13.38 0.07 -22.26
C ARG A 365 12.38 -1.05 -21.92
N ILE A 366 12.80 -2.28 -22.16
CA ILE A 366 12.03 -3.48 -21.83
C ILE A 366 12.82 -4.38 -20.88
N ALA A 367 12.11 -5.17 -20.07
CA ALA A 367 12.73 -6.09 -19.11
C ALA A 367 13.48 -7.22 -19.79
N ALA A 368 14.64 -7.57 -19.25
CA ALA A 368 15.44 -8.71 -19.69
C ALA A 368 14.77 -10.06 -19.39
N TRP A 369 13.92 -10.11 -18.40
CA TRP A 369 13.03 -11.23 -18.05
C TRP A 369 11.69 -10.67 -17.55
N ARG A 370 10.61 -11.45 -17.66
CA ARG A 370 9.24 -10.97 -17.48
C ARG A 370 8.65 -11.26 -16.10
N SER A 371 9.24 -12.21 -15.37
CA SER A 371 8.72 -12.67 -14.09
C SER A 371 9.81 -13.28 -13.21
N TYR A 372 9.49 -13.50 -11.92
CA TYR A 372 10.33 -14.29 -11.04
C TYR A 372 10.63 -15.70 -11.59
N TYR A 373 9.67 -16.35 -12.23
CA TYR A 373 9.85 -17.69 -12.77
C TYR A 373 10.88 -17.72 -13.91
N GLU A 374 10.85 -16.73 -14.81
CA GLU A 374 11.84 -16.60 -15.88
C GLU A 374 13.21 -16.24 -15.30
N TYR A 375 13.29 -15.32 -14.35
CA TYR A 375 14.50 -15.01 -13.59
C TYR A 375 15.10 -16.25 -12.94
N HIS A 376 14.27 -17.02 -12.23
CA HIS A 376 14.67 -18.27 -11.59
C HIS A 376 15.18 -19.28 -12.62
N HIS A 377 14.47 -19.47 -13.73
CA HIS A 377 14.87 -20.39 -14.79
C HIS A 377 16.23 -20.00 -15.40
N ILE A 378 16.48 -18.72 -15.62
CA ILE A 378 17.74 -18.23 -16.18
C ILE A 378 18.91 -18.47 -15.24
N PHE A 379 18.75 -18.18 -13.94
CA PHE A 379 19.84 -18.13 -12.97
C PHE A 379 19.92 -19.36 -12.04
N ASN A 380 19.02 -20.31 -12.16
CA ASN A 380 19.10 -21.57 -11.42
C ASN A 380 20.03 -22.56 -12.15
N TRP A 381 21.30 -22.53 -11.79
CA TRP A 381 22.33 -23.40 -12.36
C TRP A 381 23.21 -23.99 -11.23
N PRO A 382 22.66 -24.95 -10.44
CA PRO A 382 23.35 -25.46 -9.25
C PRO A 382 24.70 -26.13 -9.55
N GLU A 383 24.84 -26.78 -10.70
CA GLU A 383 26.08 -27.42 -11.15
C GLU A 383 27.26 -26.45 -11.30
N LYS A 384 26.96 -25.18 -11.51
CA LYS A 384 27.92 -24.07 -11.58
C LYS A 384 27.85 -23.17 -10.33
N GLY A 385 27.24 -23.63 -9.25
CA GLY A 385 27.13 -22.87 -7.99
C GLY A 385 26.26 -21.62 -8.04
N LEU A 386 25.51 -21.42 -9.14
CA LEU A 386 24.68 -20.25 -9.35
C LEU A 386 23.24 -20.52 -8.90
N THR A 387 22.72 -19.66 -8.04
CA THR A 387 21.29 -19.65 -7.67
C THR A 387 20.71 -18.24 -7.83
N PRO A 388 19.39 -18.14 -8.04
CA PRO A 388 18.72 -16.84 -8.17
C PRO A 388 18.96 -15.91 -6.98
N GLU A 389 19.00 -16.45 -5.77
CA GLU A 389 19.25 -15.71 -4.54
C GLU A 389 20.68 -15.12 -4.52
N LYS A 390 21.70 -15.93 -4.87
CA LYS A 390 23.08 -15.44 -4.97
C LYS A 390 23.22 -14.32 -6.01
N VAL A 391 22.52 -14.42 -7.14
CA VAL A 391 22.54 -13.37 -8.17
C VAL A 391 21.88 -12.10 -7.64
N TYR A 392 20.74 -12.22 -6.94
CA TYR A 392 20.12 -11.07 -6.29
C TYR A 392 21.05 -10.44 -5.25
N ASP A 393 21.60 -11.23 -4.33
CA ASP A 393 22.48 -10.73 -3.26
C ASP A 393 23.72 -10.05 -3.84
N PHE A 394 24.22 -10.51 -4.97
CA PHE A 394 25.34 -9.90 -5.67
C PHE A 394 25.00 -8.50 -6.21
N PHE A 395 23.83 -8.30 -6.79
CA PHE A 395 23.42 -7.01 -7.35
C PHE A 395 22.76 -6.07 -6.33
N LYS A 396 22.26 -6.58 -5.21
CA LYS A 396 21.53 -5.81 -4.19
C LYS A 396 22.28 -4.56 -3.68
N PRO A 397 23.60 -4.61 -3.39
CA PRO A 397 24.36 -3.42 -2.96
C PRO A 397 24.35 -2.33 -4.05
N LEU A 398 24.55 -2.71 -5.32
CA LEU A 398 24.51 -1.78 -6.43
C LEU A 398 23.12 -1.17 -6.61
N ILE A 399 22.06 -1.98 -6.56
CA ILE A 399 20.67 -1.53 -6.67
C ILE A 399 20.34 -0.54 -5.54
N LYS A 400 20.70 -0.86 -4.31
CA LYS A 400 20.50 0.04 -3.16
C LYS A 400 21.27 1.36 -3.33
N TYR A 401 22.53 1.28 -3.79
CA TYR A 401 23.34 2.46 -4.03
C TYR A 401 22.72 3.38 -5.07
N LEU A 402 22.24 2.83 -6.19
CA LEU A 402 21.58 3.59 -7.25
C LEU A 402 20.29 4.24 -6.75
N ASN A 403 19.47 3.50 -5.98
CA ASN A 403 18.22 4.01 -5.43
C ASN A 403 18.45 5.13 -4.40
N VAL A 404 19.38 4.94 -3.47
CA VAL A 404 19.71 5.96 -2.44
C VAL A 404 20.25 7.24 -3.06
N GLN A 405 21.09 7.12 -4.09
CA GLN A 405 21.65 8.27 -4.78
C GLN A 405 20.71 8.83 -5.87
N LYS A 406 19.50 8.28 -6.00
CA LYS A 406 18.53 8.69 -7.01
C LYS A 406 19.08 8.56 -8.44
N LEU A 407 20.01 7.65 -8.65
CA LEU A 407 20.55 7.27 -9.96
C LEU A 407 19.61 6.22 -10.55
N PHE A 408 18.79 6.66 -11.50
CA PHE A 408 17.81 5.81 -12.16
C PHE A 408 18.44 4.92 -13.23
N VAL A 409 19.41 5.48 -13.96
CA VAL A 409 20.09 4.80 -15.08
C VAL A 409 21.50 4.43 -14.68
N PHE A 410 21.90 3.17 -14.93
CA PHE A 410 23.28 2.73 -14.82
C PHE A 410 24.00 2.98 -16.16
N ASP A 411 24.83 4.01 -16.18
CA ASP A 411 25.65 4.44 -17.30
C ASP A 411 27.11 4.65 -16.85
N GLU A 412 27.97 5.22 -17.69
CA GLU A 412 29.36 5.49 -17.33
C GLU A 412 29.49 6.51 -16.17
N ALA A 413 28.59 7.49 -16.10
CA ALA A 413 28.60 8.46 -15.00
C ALA A 413 28.22 7.78 -13.67
N ALA A 414 27.17 6.94 -13.68
CA ALA A 414 26.77 6.14 -12.54
C ALA A 414 27.87 5.15 -12.13
N TYR A 415 28.51 4.47 -13.08
CA TYR A 415 29.65 3.60 -12.80
C TYR A 415 30.79 4.35 -12.10
N ASN A 416 31.18 5.53 -12.59
CA ASN A 416 32.25 6.31 -11.97
C ASN A 416 31.91 6.75 -10.54
N LYS A 417 30.65 7.12 -10.28
CA LYS A 417 30.18 7.44 -8.92
C LYS A 417 30.24 6.22 -7.99
N VAL A 418 29.80 5.05 -8.48
CA VAL A 418 29.88 3.80 -7.69
C VAL A 418 31.33 3.43 -7.44
N ALA A 419 32.22 3.55 -8.45
CA ALA A 419 33.64 3.27 -8.30
C ALA A 419 34.33 4.16 -7.25
N ALA A 420 33.85 5.40 -7.09
CA ALA A 420 34.35 6.35 -6.08
C ALA A 420 33.69 6.17 -4.68
N SER A 421 32.69 5.31 -4.52
CA SER A 421 31.89 5.20 -3.28
C SER A 421 32.63 4.53 -2.12
N GLY A 422 33.64 3.72 -2.39
CA GLY A 422 34.30 2.86 -1.38
C GLY A 422 33.51 1.59 -1.01
N ASP A 423 32.28 1.38 -1.51
CA ASP A 423 31.51 0.16 -1.30
C ASP A 423 32.01 -0.96 -2.23
N ALA A 424 32.87 -1.84 -1.69
CA ALA A 424 33.49 -2.92 -2.45
C ALA A 424 32.47 -3.86 -3.11
N HIS A 425 31.31 -4.12 -2.50
CA HIS A 425 30.28 -4.99 -3.05
C HIS A 425 29.53 -4.32 -4.20
N ALA A 426 29.15 -3.05 -4.04
CA ALA A 426 28.51 -2.28 -5.11
C ALA A 426 29.48 -2.09 -6.30
N ILE A 427 30.76 -1.82 -6.04
CA ILE A 427 31.80 -1.68 -7.06
C ILE A 427 31.98 -2.99 -7.84
N ARG A 428 32.06 -4.14 -7.17
CA ARG A 428 32.20 -5.45 -7.80
C ARG A 428 31.02 -5.74 -8.76
N ALA A 429 29.78 -5.50 -8.33
CA ALA A 429 28.60 -5.65 -9.16
C ALA A 429 28.60 -4.68 -10.35
N ALA A 430 29.00 -3.42 -10.12
CA ALA A 430 29.09 -2.40 -11.16
C ALA A 430 30.15 -2.75 -12.23
N VAL A 431 31.33 -3.28 -11.83
CA VAL A 431 32.39 -3.73 -12.74
C VAL A 431 31.89 -4.87 -13.62
N LEU A 432 31.22 -5.89 -13.05
CA LEU A 432 30.64 -6.99 -13.82
C LEU A 432 29.60 -6.50 -14.83
N LEU A 433 28.66 -5.65 -14.37
CA LEU A 433 27.60 -5.11 -15.22
C LEU A 433 28.19 -4.26 -16.35
N ARG A 434 29.16 -3.39 -16.06
CA ARG A 434 29.87 -2.59 -17.05
C ARG A 434 30.58 -3.48 -18.09
N LYS A 435 31.32 -4.51 -17.65
CA LYS A 435 31.98 -5.49 -18.53
C LYS A 435 30.99 -6.26 -19.40
N PHE A 436 29.80 -6.57 -18.85
CA PHE A 436 28.71 -7.19 -19.61
C PHE A 436 28.15 -6.27 -20.70
N LEU A 437 27.93 -5.00 -20.39
CA LEU A 437 27.38 -4.01 -21.31
C LEU A 437 28.38 -3.59 -22.39
N LEU A 438 29.67 -3.43 -22.04
CA LEU A 438 30.76 -3.10 -22.99
C LEU A 438 31.21 -4.35 -23.75
N HIS A 439 30.42 -4.77 -24.74
CA HIS A 439 30.91 -5.76 -25.69
C HIS A 439 32.01 -5.14 -26.58
N PRO A 440 33.06 -5.89 -27.02
CA PRO A 440 34.17 -5.37 -27.84
C PRO A 440 33.76 -4.66 -29.14
N THR A 441 32.55 -4.94 -29.63
CA THR A 441 32.01 -4.35 -30.88
C THR A 441 31.11 -3.14 -30.67
N ARG A 442 30.83 -2.73 -29.39
CA ARG A 442 29.92 -1.62 -29.08
C ARG A 442 30.69 -0.37 -28.66
N LYS A 443 30.32 0.76 -29.24
CA LYS A 443 30.82 2.07 -28.82
C LYS A 443 30.09 2.51 -27.53
N ARG A 444 30.75 3.31 -26.66
CA ARG A 444 30.19 3.87 -25.41
C ARG A 444 28.95 4.74 -25.60
N GLU A 445 28.77 5.26 -26.81
CA GLU A 445 27.67 6.12 -27.22
C GLU A 445 26.44 5.34 -27.72
N ASP A 446 26.50 3.99 -27.70
CA ASP A 446 25.37 3.13 -28.05
C ASP A 446 24.26 3.28 -26.98
N PRO A 447 23.01 3.69 -27.35
CA PRO A 447 21.89 3.77 -26.42
C PRO A 447 21.65 2.48 -25.65
N ASP A 448 22.07 1.34 -26.21
CA ASP A 448 22.02 0.04 -25.55
C ASP A 448 23.02 -0.13 -24.38
N TYR A 449 23.93 0.81 -24.17
CA TYR A 449 24.86 0.78 -23.05
C TYR A 449 24.19 1.09 -21.70
N ASN A 450 23.13 1.87 -21.73
CA ASN A 450 22.42 2.30 -20.53
C ASN A 450 21.36 1.28 -20.14
N VAL A 451 21.34 0.90 -18.87
CA VAL A 451 20.33 0.01 -18.28
C VAL A 451 19.77 0.60 -17.01
N VAL A 452 18.55 0.21 -16.68
CA VAL A 452 17.93 0.50 -15.39
C VAL A 452 17.82 -0.79 -14.59
N LEU A 453 18.22 -0.75 -13.33
CA LEU A 453 18.05 -1.84 -12.38
C LEU A 453 16.87 -1.51 -11.47
N LEU A 454 15.86 -2.38 -11.45
CA LEU A 454 14.69 -2.23 -10.61
C LEU A 454 14.64 -3.34 -9.57
N ASP A 455 14.74 -2.95 -8.30
CA ASP A 455 14.51 -3.87 -7.18
C ASP A 455 13.03 -4.24 -7.08
N ARG A 456 12.76 -5.49 -6.83
CA ARG A 456 11.41 -6.02 -6.71
C ARG A 456 11.03 -6.41 -5.27
N THR A 457 11.96 -6.42 -4.34
CA THR A 457 11.71 -6.87 -2.97
C THR A 457 11.13 -5.81 -2.06
N SER A 458 11.33 -4.53 -2.37
CA SER A 458 11.12 -3.46 -1.39
C SER A 458 9.66 -3.06 -1.19
N ASN A 459 8.76 -3.31 -2.14
CA ASN A 459 7.43 -2.70 -2.13
C ASN A 459 6.26 -3.67 -1.89
N PHE A 460 6.49 -4.98 -1.78
CA PHE A 460 5.42 -5.98 -1.65
C PHE A 460 5.69 -6.95 -0.50
N THR A 461 5.74 -6.41 0.69
CA THR A 461 5.51 -7.23 1.87
C THR A 461 4.01 -7.53 1.93
N MET A 462 3.63 -8.81 1.85
CA MET A 462 2.29 -9.20 2.26
C MET A 462 2.14 -8.80 3.73
N LYS A 463 1.43 -7.71 3.98
CA LYS A 463 1.07 -7.29 5.34
C LYS A 463 0.06 -8.25 6.00
N LEU A 464 -0.40 -9.29 5.28
CA LEU A 464 -1.31 -10.30 5.81
C LEU A 464 -0.52 -11.30 6.65
N ASN A 465 -0.60 -11.17 7.95
CA ASN A 465 -0.04 -12.15 8.88
C ASN A 465 -1.12 -13.14 9.34
N PRO A 466 -1.10 -14.38 8.85
CA PRO A 466 -2.12 -15.38 9.20
C PRO A 466 -2.12 -15.72 10.69
N GLU A 467 -1.01 -15.56 11.38
CA GLU A 467 -0.90 -15.82 12.83
C GLU A 467 -1.62 -14.74 13.66
N GLU A 468 -1.95 -13.60 13.07
CA GLU A 468 -2.71 -12.54 13.73
C GLU A 468 -4.23 -12.64 13.48
N ILE A 469 -4.68 -13.50 12.55
CA ILE A 469 -6.11 -13.72 12.27
C ILE A 469 -6.67 -14.70 13.28
N ARG A 470 -7.60 -14.25 14.11
CA ARG A 470 -8.26 -15.06 15.12
C ARG A 470 -9.59 -15.60 14.61
N ILE A 471 -9.76 -16.92 14.70
CA ILE A 471 -10.98 -17.61 14.29
C ILE A 471 -11.66 -18.18 15.53
N VAL A 472 -12.91 -17.81 15.72
CA VAL A 472 -13.76 -18.26 16.79
C VAL A 472 -14.58 -19.47 16.32
N PHE A 473 -14.50 -20.55 17.08
CA PHE A 473 -15.26 -21.77 16.82
C PHE A 473 -16.51 -21.86 17.70
N ALA A 474 -17.61 -22.34 17.12
CA ALA A 474 -18.75 -22.74 17.88
C ALA A 474 -18.38 -23.91 18.82
N ASP A 475 -18.76 -23.84 20.09
CA ASP A 475 -18.53 -24.94 21.05
C ASP A 475 -19.44 -26.13 20.71
N TYR A 476 -18.95 -27.09 19.95
CA TYR A 476 -19.66 -28.31 19.56
C TYR A 476 -19.85 -29.29 20.73
N THR A 477 -19.23 -29.08 21.89
CA THR A 477 -19.33 -29.99 23.04
C THR A 477 -20.63 -29.83 23.82
N ARG A 478 -21.42 -28.77 23.57
CA ARG A 478 -22.70 -28.52 24.20
C ARG A 478 -23.88 -28.89 23.33
N LYS A 479 -24.31 -30.12 23.42
CA LYS A 479 -25.66 -30.53 23.01
C LYS A 479 -26.69 -29.74 23.81
N LYS A 480 -27.49 -28.89 23.11
CA LYS A 480 -28.72 -28.24 23.61
C LYS A 480 -28.55 -27.13 24.64
N LYS A 481 -28.53 -25.94 24.18
CA LYS A 481 -29.25 -24.68 24.51
C LYS A 481 -28.40 -23.50 24.03
N GLN A 482 -29.01 -22.64 23.25
CA GLN A 482 -28.52 -21.30 22.96
C GLN A 482 -28.47 -20.51 24.29
N LEU A 483 -27.33 -20.57 24.94
CA LEU A 483 -27.05 -19.69 26.08
C LEU A 483 -26.01 -18.68 25.62
N PRO A 484 -26.16 -17.41 26.01
CA PRO A 484 -25.15 -16.40 25.73
C PRO A 484 -23.81 -16.87 26.29
N LEU A 485 -22.79 -16.70 25.51
CA LEU A 485 -21.43 -17.11 25.81
C LEU A 485 -20.94 -16.31 27.02
N ARG A 486 -20.70 -17.00 28.12
CA ARG A 486 -20.13 -16.40 29.34
C ARG A 486 -18.63 -16.29 29.22
N GLU A 487 -18.04 -15.25 29.80
CA GLU A 487 -16.60 -15.06 29.94
C GLU A 487 -15.85 -16.38 30.15
N GLY A 488 -14.83 -16.64 29.31
CA GLY A 488 -13.87 -17.73 29.49
C GLY A 488 -14.14 -19.04 28.73
N LYS A 489 -15.03 -19.07 27.73
CA LYS A 489 -15.42 -20.33 27.05
C LYS A 489 -15.33 -20.33 25.52
N TYR A 490 -14.54 -19.43 24.93
CA TYR A 490 -14.19 -19.50 23.52
C TYR A 490 -12.85 -20.19 23.37
N THR A 491 -12.79 -21.20 22.52
CA THR A 491 -11.54 -21.59 21.90
C THR A 491 -11.44 -20.80 20.61
N TYR A 492 -10.45 -19.96 20.49
CA TYR A 492 -10.03 -19.41 19.21
C TYR A 492 -8.65 -19.98 18.86
N SER A 493 -8.40 -20.12 17.58
CA SER A 493 -7.10 -20.49 17.04
C SER A 493 -6.68 -19.47 16.01
N THR A 494 -5.41 -19.37 15.71
CA THR A 494 -4.97 -18.49 14.64
C THR A 494 -5.21 -19.18 13.29
N TYR A 495 -5.53 -18.40 12.25
CA TYR A 495 -5.71 -18.93 10.90
C TYR A 495 -4.43 -19.61 10.41
N GLY A 496 -3.26 -19.11 10.79
CA GLY A 496 -1.96 -19.70 10.47
C GLY A 496 -1.75 -21.12 10.97
N GLU A 497 -2.38 -21.49 12.09
CA GLU A 497 -2.35 -22.86 12.63
C GLU A 497 -3.23 -23.82 11.85
N MET A 498 -4.23 -23.33 11.12
CA MET A 498 -5.29 -24.15 10.52
C MET A 498 -5.17 -24.32 9.00
N THR A 499 -4.38 -23.48 8.32
CA THR A 499 -4.34 -23.48 6.86
C THR A 499 -3.09 -24.11 6.30
N ASP A 500 -3.27 -24.98 5.31
CA ASP A 500 -2.20 -25.53 4.49
C ASP A 500 -1.83 -24.64 3.29
N VAL A 501 -2.70 -23.69 2.93
CA VAL A 501 -2.47 -22.75 1.81
C VAL A 501 -1.18 -21.95 2.01
N ILE A 502 -0.86 -21.65 3.26
CA ILE A 502 0.31 -20.87 3.64
C ILE A 502 1.58 -21.70 3.75
N SER A 503 1.46 -23.02 3.95
CA SER A 503 2.63 -23.91 4.08
C SER A 503 3.52 -23.87 2.85
N THR A 504 2.95 -23.64 1.67
CA THR A 504 3.67 -23.49 0.40
C THR A 504 4.53 -22.21 0.33
N TYR A 505 4.28 -21.25 1.20
CA TYR A 505 4.92 -19.93 1.20
C TYR A 505 5.70 -19.64 2.49
N LYS A 506 5.69 -20.55 3.46
CA LYS A 506 6.53 -20.42 4.66
C LYS A 506 7.99 -20.50 4.24
N LYS A 507 8.79 -19.52 4.68
CA LYS A 507 10.24 -19.61 4.73
C LYS A 507 10.61 -20.97 5.36
N ASP A 508 11.65 -21.64 4.86
CA ASP A 508 12.12 -22.90 5.41
C ASP A 508 11.99 -22.92 6.93
N LYS A 509 11.31 -23.91 7.49
CA LYS A 509 11.02 -24.05 8.93
C LYS A 509 12.26 -24.02 9.83
N ASN A 510 13.46 -24.00 9.23
CA ASN A 510 14.76 -24.12 9.90
C ASN A 510 15.51 -22.78 10.08
N GLU A 511 15.03 -21.64 9.55
CA GLU A 511 15.63 -20.35 9.87
C GLU A 511 14.94 -19.72 11.09
N PRO A 512 15.66 -19.50 12.21
CA PRO A 512 15.08 -18.84 13.37
C PRO A 512 14.66 -17.40 12.98
N ILE A 513 13.42 -17.05 13.27
CA ILE A 513 12.93 -15.67 13.18
C ILE A 513 13.75 -14.87 14.21
N LYS A 514 14.46 -13.85 13.78
CA LYS A 514 15.18 -12.96 14.69
C LYS A 514 14.17 -12.23 15.58
N GLU A 515 14.50 -12.11 16.86
CA GLU A 515 13.68 -11.37 17.82
C GLU A 515 13.36 -9.97 17.27
N GLY A 516 12.07 -9.66 17.10
CA GLY A 516 11.58 -8.41 16.47
C GLY A 516 11.31 -8.46 14.96
N GLU A 517 11.64 -9.54 14.25
CA GLU A 517 11.19 -9.73 12.85
C GLU A 517 9.79 -10.32 12.82
N LYS A 518 8.82 -9.56 12.29
CA LYS A 518 7.50 -10.10 11.98
C LYS A 518 7.64 -11.17 10.89
N PRO A 519 6.93 -12.31 10.98
CA PRO A 519 6.95 -13.33 9.93
C PRO A 519 6.22 -12.79 8.69
N TYR A 520 6.98 -12.18 7.78
CA TYR A 520 6.45 -11.74 6.51
C TYR A 520 6.57 -12.87 5.47
N PHE A 521 5.52 -13.11 4.71
CA PHE A 521 5.61 -13.87 3.47
C PHE A 521 6.41 -13.03 2.47
N ARG A 522 7.71 -13.27 2.39
CA ARG A 522 8.54 -12.64 1.37
C ARG A 522 8.31 -13.38 0.06
N THR A 523 7.80 -12.68 -0.95
CA THR A 523 8.09 -13.09 -2.32
C THR A 523 9.60 -13.20 -2.45
N LYS A 524 10.09 -14.26 -3.10
CA LYS A 524 11.53 -14.45 -3.28
C LYS A 524 12.12 -13.21 -3.95
N PRO A 525 13.24 -12.68 -3.45
CA PRO A 525 13.82 -11.45 -3.95
C PRO A 525 14.34 -11.64 -5.38
N TYR A 526 14.07 -10.69 -6.24
CA TYR A 526 14.63 -10.60 -7.57
C TYR A 526 14.60 -9.14 -8.05
N PHE A 527 15.24 -8.88 -9.19
CA PHE A 527 15.30 -7.56 -9.80
C PHE A 527 15.09 -7.65 -11.31
N TYR A 528 14.87 -6.51 -11.95
CA TYR A 528 14.82 -6.42 -13.40
C TYR A 528 16.01 -5.63 -13.92
N ILE A 529 16.53 -6.06 -15.08
CA ILE A 529 17.38 -5.24 -15.95
C ILE A 529 16.49 -4.72 -17.07
N MET A 530 16.30 -3.41 -17.12
CA MET A 530 15.52 -2.73 -18.17
C MET A 530 16.47 -2.15 -19.20
N ARG A 531 16.27 -2.48 -20.47
CA ARG A 531 17.17 -2.10 -21.56
C ARG A 531 16.39 -1.85 -22.84
N HIS A 532 16.90 -0.92 -23.69
CA HIS A 532 16.44 -0.78 -25.07
C HIS A 532 16.65 -2.10 -25.82
N ASN A 533 15.66 -2.53 -26.58
CA ASN A 533 15.65 -3.82 -27.29
C ASN A 533 15.81 -5.09 -26.40
N GLY A 534 15.77 -4.95 -25.07
CA GLY A 534 15.89 -6.08 -24.14
C GLY A 534 17.21 -6.84 -24.17
N LEU A 535 17.19 -8.09 -23.71
CA LEU A 535 18.30 -9.03 -23.79
C LEU A 535 17.87 -10.30 -24.54
N GLY A 536 18.56 -10.62 -25.63
CA GLY A 536 18.36 -11.88 -26.33
C GLY A 536 18.98 -13.06 -25.57
N ARG A 537 18.65 -14.30 -25.99
CA ARG A 537 19.10 -15.55 -25.36
C ARG A 537 20.63 -15.62 -25.20
N VAL A 538 21.38 -15.27 -26.24
CA VAL A 538 22.86 -15.30 -26.23
C VAL A 538 23.43 -14.33 -25.19
N GLN A 539 22.80 -13.15 -25.02
CA GLN A 539 23.22 -12.16 -24.03
C GLN A 539 22.90 -12.64 -22.61
N LEU A 540 21.75 -13.26 -22.39
CA LEU A 540 21.36 -13.85 -21.09
C LEU A 540 22.28 -15.01 -20.70
N GLU A 541 22.63 -15.89 -21.64
CA GLU A 541 23.61 -16.97 -21.43
C GLU A 541 24.98 -16.40 -21.07
N ARG A 542 25.43 -15.34 -21.73
CA ARG A 542 26.68 -14.65 -21.42
C ARG A 542 26.65 -14.05 -20.01
N LEU A 543 25.58 -13.35 -19.63
CA LEU A 543 25.45 -12.77 -18.30
C LEU A 543 25.49 -13.88 -17.23
N ARG A 544 24.79 -14.98 -17.48
CA ARG A 544 24.76 -16.15 -16.58
C ARG A 544 26.16 -16.75 -16.39
N ASN A 545 26.92 -16.91 -17.49
CA ASN A 545 28.29 -17.46 -17.43
C ASN A 545 29.23 -16.53 -16.65
N MET A 546 29.18 -15.22 -16.91
CA MET A 546 29.99 -14.23 -16.19
C MET A 546 29.69 -14.22 -14.68
N LEU A 547 28.40 -14.37 -14.31
CA LEU A 547 27.99 -14.45 -12.91
C LEU A 547 28.47 -15.76 -12.24
N ALA A 548 28.39 -16.88 -12.95
CA ALA A 548 28.89 -18.14 -12.44
C ALA A 548 30.41 -18.11 -12.21
N GLU A 549 31.17 -17.50 -13.10
CA GLU A 549 32.62 -17.29 -12.92
C GLU A 549 32.91 -16.36 -11.74
N GLU A 550 32.19 -15.25 -11.62
CA GLU A 550 32.40 -14.23 -10.59
C GLU A 550 32.04 -14.71 -9.18
N LEU A 551 30.98 -15.51 -9.04
CA LEU A 551 30.50 -16.01 -7.73
C LEU A 551 31.23 -17.25 -7.25
N ASN A 552 32.05 -17.89 -8.09
CA ASN A 552 32.92 -19.01 -7.71
C ASN A 552 34.36 -18.59 -7.42
N GLN A 553 34.72 -17.31 -7.59
CA GLN A 553 35.95 -16.69 -7.12
C GLN A 553 35.82 -16.19 -5.70
#